data_9e543aef4a6514c31a1d74ec4eeb1df5
#
_entry.id   9e543aef4a6514c31a1d74ec4eeb1df5
#
_cell.length_a   1.000
_cell.length_b   1.000
_cell.length_c   1.000
_cell.angle_alpha   90.00
_cell.angle_beta   90.00
_cell.angle_gamma   90.00
#
_symmetry.space_group_name_H-M   'P 1'
#
loop_
_entity.id
_entity.type
_entity.pdbx_description
1 polymer ?
#
loop_
_entity_poly.entity_id
_entity_poly.type
_entity_poly.pdbx_seq_one_letter_code
_entity_poly.pdbx_strand_id
1 'polypeptide(L)'
;TKDDTEMYFPKAKKIPSCNAYIISNPLTRYVPPKDENYFLYVGNMEKRKGVDILIKAYRRYREEGGTRPLILAGKMQEDDIEQLLETALTEVEGLTYLGYVSHTTRYDLYNNCSCFVFPSMAEGFGMPILEVMKHNKPILASNLKIFDEVVGDCVERFSLAGDDDDK
;
A
#
# COMPACT_ATOMS: atom_id res chain seq x y z
N THR A 1 -12.02 -8.08 -17.83
CA THR A 1 -13.30 -7.41 -17.47
C THR A 1 -14.19 -8.37 -16.72
N LYS A 2 -15.33 -7.93 -16.18
CA LYS A 2 -16.29 -8.76 -15.45
C LYS A 2 -16.74 -9.96 -16.30
N ASP A 3 -16.94 -9.71 -17.58
CA ASP A 3 -17.38 -10.71 -18.56
C ASP A 3 -16.29 -11.79 -18.78
N ASP A 4 -15.02 -11.39 -18.81
CA ASP A 4 -13.90 -12.34 -18.95
C ASP A 4 -13.79 -13.25 -17.72
N THR A 5 -14.06 -12.71 -16.54
CA THR A 5 -14.01 -13.48 -15.30
C THR A 5 -15.12 -14.52 -15.22
N GLU A 6 -16.34 -14.17 -15.64
CA GLU A 6 -17.47 -15.10 -15.70
C GLU A 6 -17.24 -16.24 -16.70
N MET A 7 -16.51 -15.98 -17.78
CA MET A 7 -16.16 -16.97 -18.80
C MET A 7 -15.15 -18.01 -18.28
N TYR A 8 -14.14 -17.56 -17.51
CA TYR A 8 -13.08 -18.46 -17.02
C TYR A 8 -13.38 -19.04 -15.63
N PHE A 9 -14.26 -18.40 -14.84
CA PHE A 9 -14.58 -18.80 -13.47
C PHE A 9 -16.09 -18.72 -13.17
N PRO A 10 -16.90 -19.59 -13.77
CA PRO A 10 -18.37 -19.51 -13.66
C PRO A 10 -18.94 -19.66 -12.24
N LYS A 11 -18.14 -20.19 -11.30
CA LYS A 11 -18.53 -20.28 -9.88
C LYS A 11 -18.30 -18.99 -9.08
N ALA A 12 -17.64 -18.03 -9.65
CA ALA A 12 -17.33 -16.75 -9.01
C ALA A 12 -18.56 -15.84 -8.80
N LYS A 13 -19.68 -16.17 -9.41
CA LYS A 13 -20.94 -15.41 -9.40
C LYS A 13 -21.58 -15.20 -8.01
N LYS A 14 -21.04 -15.79 -6.94
CA LYS A 14 -21.70 -15.88 -5.63
C LYS A 14 -20.98 -15.16 -4.49
N ILE A 15 -20.02 -14.28 -4.76
CA ILE A 15 -19.38 -13.51 -3.70
C ILE A 15 -20.01 -12.11 -3.72
N PRO A 16 -21.01 -11.83 -2.85
CA PRO A 16 -21.58 -10.50 -2.74
C PRO A 16 -20.51 -9.58 -2.14
N SER A 17 -20.29 -8.47 -2.76
CA SER A 17 -19.53 -7.32 -2.27
C SER A 17 -17.99 -7.30 -2.37
N CYS A 18 -17.32 -8.30 -2.88
CA CYS A 18 -15.91 -8.15 -3.18
C CYS A 18 -15.58 -8.82 -4.52
N ASN A 19 -15.39 -8.04 -5.58
CA ASN A 19 -14.95 -8.53 -6.89
C ASN A 19 -13.44 -8.83 -6.94
N ALA A 20 -12.77 -8.83 -5.80
CA ALA A 20 -11.37 -9.15 -5.71
C ALA A 20 -11.17 -10.66 -5.68
N TYR A 21 -10.83 -11.23 -6.83
CA TYR A 21 -10.37 -12.61 -6.91
C TYR A 21 -8.94 -12.68 -6.41
N ILE A 22 -8.80 -12.87 -5.11
CA ILE A 22 -7.51 -13.19 -4.55
C ILE A 22 -7.26 -14.66 -4.84
N ILE A 23 -6.48 -14.95 -5.86
CA ILE A 23 -5.83 -16.26 -5.99
C ILE A 23 -4.77 -16.30 -4.90
N SER A 24 -5.20 -16.53 -3.66
CA SER A 24 -4.30 -16.75 -2.56
C SER A 24 -3.91 -18.21 -2.54
N ASN A 25 -2.63 -18.49 -2.38
CA ASN A 25 -2.19 -19.83 -2.03
C ASN A 25 -2.88 -20.23 -0.69
N PRO A 26 -3.79 -21.23 -0.69
CA PRO A 26 -4.55 -21.59 0.51
C PRO A 26 -3.70 -22.25 1.60
N LEU A 27 -2.40 -22.43 1.35
CA LEU A 27 -1.47 -23.13 2.25
C LEU A 27 -0.66 -22.19 3.14
N THR A 28 -0.88 -20.88 3.10
CA THR A 28 -0.25 -19.98 4.06
C THR A 28 -0.89 -20.17 5.42
N ARG A 29 -0.14 -20.79 6.33
CA ARG A 29 -0.52 -20.93 7.74
C ARG A 29 -0.84 -19.55 8.29
N TYR A 30 -2.04 -19.37 8.84
CA TYR A 30 -2.40 -18.14 9.54
C TYR A 30 -1.41 -17.89 10.69
N VAL A 31 -0.70 -16.79 10.60
CA VAL A 31 0.14 -16.27 11.68
C VAL A 31 -0.59 -15.06 12.24
N PRO A 32 -0.88 -15.02 13.56
CA PRO A 32 -1.49 -13.85 14.16
C PRO A 32 -0.64 -12.60 13.88
N PRO A 33 -1.25 -11.49 13.47
CA PRO A 33 -0.51 -10.27 13.22
C PRO A 33 0.12 -9.75 14.51
N LYS A 34 1.38 -9.34 14.43
CA LYS A 34 2.05 -8.52 15.43
C LYS A 34 1.90 -7.06 15.03
N ASP A 35 1.97 -6.17 15.99
CA ASP A 35 2.14 -4.75 15.77
C ASP A 35 3.53 -4.34 16.28
N GLU A 36 4.45 -4.14 15.36
CA GLU A 36 5.79 -3.63 15.64
C GLU A 36 5.85 -2.09 15.55
N ASN A 37 4.66 -1.46 15.45
CA ASN A 37 4.46 -0.02 15.58
C ASN A 37 5.12 0.82 14.48
N TYR A 38 5.04 0.40 13.21
CA TYR A 38 5.51 1.19 12.08
C TYR A 38 4.45 1.31 10.95
N PHE A 39 4.53 2.40 10.20
CA PHE A 39 3.86 2.53 8.92
C PHE A 39 4.67 1.81 7.84
N LEU A 40 3.99 1.23 6.87
CA LEU A 40 4.64 0.47 5.81
C LEU A 40 4.17 0.92 4.43
N TYR A 41 5.11 1.10 3.53
CA TYR A 41 4.88 1.17 2.09
C TYR A 41 5.66 0.06 1.38
N VAL A 42 5.01 -0.62 0.44
CA VAL A 42 5.65 -1.61 -0.44
C VAL A 42 5.23 -1.34 -1.88
N GLY A 43 6.20 -1.05 -2.73
CA GLY A 43 6.00 -0.76 -4.15
C GLY A 43 7.25 -0.20 -4.79
N ASN A 44 7.23 -0.02 -6.10
CA ASN A 44 8.32 0.67 -6.78
C ASN A 44 8.44 2.12 -6.27
N MET A 45 9.68 2.60 -6.15
CA MET A 45 9.99 3.98 -5.79
C MET A 45 9.90 4.84 -7.05
N GLU A 46 8.69 5.32 -7.35
CA GLU A 46 8.36 6.14 -8.53
C GLU A 46 7.24 7.13 -8.19
N LYS A 47 7.20 8.28 -8.87
CA LYS A 47 6.21 9.35 -8.62
C LYS A 47 4.77 8.86 -8.77
N ARG A 48 4.50 8.07 -9.81
CA ARG A 48 3.17 7.50 -10.04
C ARG A 48 2.62 6.72 -8.84
N LYS A 49 3.51 6.18 -8.00
CA LYS A 49 3.15 5.50 -6.75
C LYS A 49 3.01 6.44 -5.55
N GLY A 50 3.17 7.75 -5.75
CA GLY A 50 2.99 8.77 -4.72
C GLY A 50 4.05 8.73 -3.62
N VAL A 51 5.24 8.16 -3.90
CA VAL A 51 6.31 8.03 -2.90
C VAL A 51 6.81 9.39 -2.44
N ASP A 52 6.91 10.36 -3.35
CA ASP A 52 7.29 11.74 -3.02
C ASP A 52 6.26 12.42 -2.10
N ILE A 53 4.98 12.16 -2.31
CA ILE A 53 3.89 12.66 -1.45
C ILE A 53 4.01 12.01 -0.06
N LEU A 54 4.23 10.68 -0.02
CA LEU A 54 4.40 9.95 1.23
C LEU A 54 5.57 10.47 2.06
N ILE A 55 6.74 10.69 1.44
CA ILE A 55 7.92 11.20 2.12
C ILE A 55 7.65 12.60 2.70
N LYS A 56 7.03 13.49 1.92
CA LYS A 56 6.66 14.85 2.38
C LYS A 56 5.63 14.80 3.52
N ALA A 57 4.60 13.94 3.40
CA ALA A 57 3.60 13.77 4.45
C ALA A 57 4.22 13.19 5.72
N TYR A 58 5.14 12.24 5.59
CA TYR A 58 5.83 11.66 6.74
C TYR A 58 6.75 12.68 7.43
N ARG A 59 7.47 13.52 6.69
CA ARG A 59 8.23 14.64 7.27
C ARG A 59 7.33 15.51 8.13
N ARG A 60 6.21 15.95 7.58
CA ARG A 60 5.24 16.77 8.31
C ARG A 60 4.69 16.06 9.55
N TYR A 61 4.36 14.77 9.45
CA TYR A 61 3.94 13.96 10.59
C TYR A 61 4.97 13.97 11.73
N ARG A 62 6.28 13.89 11.40
CA ARG A 62 7.36 13.97 12.38
C ARG A 62 7.49 15.37 13.00
N GLU A 63 7.38 16.42 12.21
CA GLU A 63 7.39 17.82 12.65
C GLU A 63 6.22 18.14 13.60
N GLU A 64 5.07 17.52 13.39
CA GLU A 64 3.89 17.63 14.25
C GLU A 64 3.95 16.73 15.51
N GLY A 65 5.09 16.07 15.77
CA GLY A 65 5.32 15.26 16.97
C GLY A 65 4.96 13.79 16.83
N GLY A 66 4.64 13.32 15.63
CA GLY A 66 4.42 11.90 15.36
C GLY A 66 5.69 11.07 15.62
N THR A 67 5.56 9.90 16.24
CA THR A 67 6.69 9.09 16.68
C THR A 67 6.84 7.74 15.95
N ARG A 68 5.79 7.32 15.23
CA ARG A 68 5.77 6.01 14.57
C ARG A 68 6.70 6.01 13.35
N PRO A 69 7.62 5.04 13.22
CA PRO A 69 8.51 4.92 12.07
C PRO A 69 7.75 4.65 10.76
N LEU A 70 8.38 5.00 9.63
CA LEU A 70 7.94 4.63 8.28
C LEU A 70 9.00 3.76 7.61
N ILE A 71 8.59 2.58 7.16
CA ILE A 71 9.42 1.66 6.37
C ILE A 71 8.96 1.69 4.92
N LEU A 72 9.88 1.95 4.01
CA LEU A 72 9.69 1.87 2.57
C LEU A 72 10.41 0.64 2.02
N ALA A 73 9.75 -0.16 1.19
CA ALA A 73 10.34 -1.32 0.55
C ALA A 73 9.95 -1.41 -0.93
N GLY A 74 10.92 -1.65 -1.80
CA GLY A 74 10.73 -1.80 -3.25
C GLY A 74 11.93 -1.35 -4.06
N LYS A 75 11.83 -1.49 -5.38
CA LYS A 75 12.90 -1.09 -6.28
C LYS A 75 12.86 0.40 -6.55
N MET A 76 14.02 1.06 -6.53
CA MET A 76 14.19 2.41 -7.07
C MET A 76 13.99 2.38 -8.58
N GLN A 77 13.23 3.35 -9.11
CA GLN A 77 12.88 3.44 -10.53
C GLN A 77 13.16 4.82 -11.13
N GLU A 78 13.27 5.86 -10.30
CA GLU A 78 13.41 7.24 -10.74
C GLU A 78 14.47 7.99 -9.94
N ASP A 79 15.41 8.65 -10.60
CA ASP A 79 16.56 9.34 -10.00
C ASP A 79 16.14 10.50 -9.07
N ASP A 80 15.07 11.21 -9.41
CA ASP A 80 14.57 12.31 -8.59
C ASP A 80 13.87 11.82 -7.30
N ILE A 81 13.28 10.63 -7.33
CA ILE A 81 12.78 9.96 -6.11
C ILE A 81 13.97 9.48 -5.26
N GLU A 82 15.03 8.98 -5.89
CA GLU A 82 16.25 8.57 -5.19
C GLU A 82 16.88 9.74 -4.43
N GLN A 83 17.09 10.88 -5.09
CA GLN A 83 17.63 12.09 -4.46
C GLN A 83 16.75 12.62 -3.31
N LEU A 84 15.42 12.63 -3.52
CA LEU A 84 14.49 13.03 -2.47
C LEU A 84 14.58 12.11 -1.26
N LEU A 85 14.63 10.79 -1.50
CA LEU A 85 14.71 9.78 -0.47
C LEU A 85 16.03 9.84 0.29
N GLU A 86 17.17 9.96 -0.40
CA GLU A 86 18.50 10.12 0.23
C GLU A 86 18.52 11.33 1.18
N THR A 87 18.00 12.46 0.74
CA THR A 87 17.86 13.65 1.58
C THR A 87 16.98 13.36 2.80
N ALA A 88 15.82 12.77 2.58
CA ALA A 88 14.88 12.48 3.64
C ALA A 88 15.43 11.47 4.68
N LEU A 89 16.20 10.48 4.25
CA LEU A 89 16.83 9.50 5.13
C LEU A 89 17.84 10.13 6.10
N THR A 90 18.44 11.27 5.72
CA THR A 90 19.38 11.99 6.61
C THR A 90 18.67 12.98 7.53
N GLU A 91 17.53 13.53 7.13
CA GLU A 91 16.86 14.64 7.81
C GLU A 91 15.66 14.21 8.66
N VAL A 92 15.01 13.09 8.29
CA VAL A 92 13.75 12.66 8.91
C VAL A 92 13.97 11.40 9.75
N GLU A 93 14.00 11.59 11.06
CA GLU A 93 14.13 10.47 11.99
C GLU A 93 13.00 9.45 11.83
N GLY A 94 13.35 8.15 11.90
CA GLY A 94 12.38 7.06 11.83
C GLY A 94 11.95 6.68 10.40
N LEU A 95 12.50 7.32 9.37
CA LEU A 95 12.36 6.86 7.99
C LEU A 95 13.41 5.78 7.68
N THR A 96 12.98 4.68 7.08
CA THR A 96 13.86 3.57 6.67
C THR A 96 13.52 3.11 5.26
N TYR A 97 14.54 2.88 4.44
CA TYR A 97 14.40 2.28 3.12
C TYR A 97 15.16 0.96 3.03
N LEU A 98 14.46 -0.11 2.68
CA LEU A 98 15.00 -1.47 2.64
C LEU A 98 15.44 -1.92 1.23
N GLY A 99 15.16 -1.10 0.20
CA GLY A 99 15.35 -1.56 -1.16
C GLY A 99 14.38 -2.70 -1.54
N TYR A 100 14.76 -3.49 -2.52
CA TYR A 100 14.00 -4.68 -2.90
C TYR A 100 14.08 -5.76 -1.82
N VAL A 101 12.93 -6.27 -1.43
CA VAL A 101 12.82 -7.30 -0.39
C VAL A 101 12.29 -8.63 -0.95
N SER A 102 12.70 -9.74 -0.36
CA SER A 102 12.20 -11.07 -0.70
C SER A 102 10.72 -11.22 -0.39
N HIS A 103 10.08 -12.25 -0.96
CA HIS A 103 8.69 -12.59 -0.63
C HIS A 103 8.49 -12.87 0.87
N THR A 104 9.43 -13.56 1.50
CA THR A 104 9.38 -13.86 2.94
C THR A 104 9.46 -12.59 3.76
N THR A 105 10.45 -11.73 3.48
CA THR A 105 10.59 -10.45 4.17
C THR A 105 9.35 -9.56 3.98
N ARG A 106 8.80 -9.50 2.77
CA ARG A 106 7.59 -8.74 2.48
C ARG A 106 6.39 -9.27 3.27
N TYR A 107 6.24 -10.59 3.39
CA TYR A 107 5.23 -11.22 4.21
C TYR A 107 5.35 -10.80 5.68
N ASP A 108 6.56 -10.83 6.23
CA ASP A 108 6.83 -10.43 7.61
C ASP A 108 6.55 -8.94 7.83
N LEU A 109 6.92 -8.08 6.87
CA LEU A 109 6.62 -6.65 6.92
C LEU A 109 5.11 -6.40 6.95
N TYR A 110 4.32 -7.06 6.10
CA TYR A 110 2.87 -6.95 6.12
C TYR A 110 2.28 -7.45 7.44
N ASN A 111 2.81 -8.55 7.97
CA ASN A 111 2.29 -9.17 9.18
C ASN A 111 2.55 -8.33 10.45
N ASN A 112 3.57 -7.48 10.43
CA ASN A 112 4.04 -6.77 11.62
C ASN A 112 3.77 -5.26 11.59
N CYS A 113 3.38 -4.66 10.45
CA CYS A 113 3.09 -3.23 10.39
C CYS A 113 1.83 -2.86 11.19
N SER A 114 1.76 -1.62 11.67
CA SER A 114 0.56 -1.05 12.28
C SER A 114 -0.46 -0.59 11.25
N CYS A 115 0.04 -0.06 10.14
CA CYS A 115 -0.78 0.43 9.04
C CYS A 115 0.02 0.40 7.74
N PHE A 116 -0.61 -0.05 6.68
CA PHE A 116 -0.07 0.01 5.33
C PHE A 116 -0.54 1.29 4.64
N VAL A 117 0.39 2.04 4.04
CA VAL A 117 0.07 3.29 3.35
C VAL A 117 0.30 3.12 1.85
N PHE A 118 -0.71 3.42 1.05
CA PHE A 118 -0.69 3.21 -0.39
C PHE A 118 -1.13 4.48 -1.15
N PRO A 119 -0.23 5.45 -1.35
CA PRO A 119 -0.53 6.77 -1.87
C PRO A 119 -0.49 6.86 -3.41
N SER A 120 -0.74 5.77 -4.10
CA SER A 120 -0.62 5.68 -5.55
C SER A 120 -1.54 6.66 -6.26
N MET A 121 -1.04 7.34 -7.31
CA MET A 121 -1.83 8.23 -8.16
C MET A 121 -2.51 7.51 -9.32
N ALA A 122 -2.03 6.33 -9.68
CA ALA A 122 -2.63 5.51 -10.72
C ALA A 122 -2.31 4.03 -10.52
N GLU A 123 -3.32 3.19 -10.61
CA GLU A 123 -3.24 1.75 -10.47
C GLU A 123 -4.10 1.03 -11.51
N GLY A 124 -3.59 -0.11 -11.97
CA GLY A 124 -4.41 -1.02 -12.76
C GLY A 124 -5.28 -1.91 -11.88
N PHE A 125 -4.80 -2.31 -10.69
CA PHE A 125 -5.50 -3.22 -9.79
C PHE A 125 -5.17 -3.03 -8.30
N GLY A 126 -3.93 -2.65 -7.96
CA GLY A 126 -3.52 -2.44 -6.58
C GLY A 126 -3.17 -3.73 -5.82
N MET A 127 -2.44 -4.64 -6.46
CA MET A 127 -2.03 -5.93 -5.86
C MET A 127 -1.48 -5.84 -4.43
N PRO A 128 -0.63 -4.85 -4.05
CA PRO A 128 -0.14 -4.75 -2.69
C PRO A 128 -1.23 -4.57 -1.64
N ILE A 129 -2.31 -3.84 -1.95
CA ILE A 129 -3.45 -3.70 -1.03
C ILE A 129 -4.07 -5.08 -0.75
N LEU A 130 -4.31 -5.88 -1.77
CA LEU A 130 -4.88 -7.21 -1.63
C LEU A 130 -3.96 -8.17 -0.88
N GLU A 131 -2.65 -8.01 -1.04
CA GLU A 131 -1.67 -8.77 -0.27
C GLU A 131 -1.78 -8.44 1.23
N VAL A 132 -1.85 -7.15 1.58
CA VAL A 132 -1.94 -6.69 2.98
C VAL A 132 -3.28 -7.06 3.64
N MET A 133 -4.39 -7.03 2.90
CA MET A 133 -5.71 -7.41 3.44
C MET A 133 -5.71 -8.81 4.06
N LYS A 134 -4.87 -9.74 3.57
CA LYS A 134 -4.72 -11.09 4.16
C LYS A 134 -4.13 -11.08 5.56
N HIS A 135 -3.47 -9.99 5.94
CA HIS A 135 -2.81 -9.82 7.24
C HIS A 135 -3.69 -9.05 8.24
N ASN A 136 -4.94 -8.71 7.87
CA ASN A 136 -5.88 -7.96 8.70
C ASN A 136 -5.28 -6.65 9.26
N LYS A 137 -4.49 -5.95 8.45
CA LYS A 137 -3.88 -4.67 8.83
C LYS A 137 -4.72 -3.51 8.34
N PRO A 138 -4.79 -2.41 9.09
CA PRO A 138 -5.33 -1.15 8.60
C PRO A 138 -4.61 -0.71 7.33
N ILE A 139 -5.36 -0.21 6.37
CA ILE A 139 -4.83 0.28 5.09
C ILE A 139 -5.33 1.71 4.88
N LEU A 140 -4.39 2.60 4.59
CA LEU A 140 -4.65 3.97 4.21
C LEU A 140 -4.26 4.12 2.73
N ALA A 141 -5.23 4.31 1.84
CA ALA A 141 -5.01 4.38 0.40
C ALA A 141 -5.50 5.69 -0.20
N SER A 142 -4.89 6.10 -1.30
CA SER A 142 -5.40 7.22 -2.10
C SER A 142 -6.79 6.92 -2.65
N ASN A 143 -7.58 7.96 -2.90
CA ASN A 143 -8.95 7.84 -3.40
C ASN A 143 -8.97 7.57 -4.92
N LEU A 144 -8.51 6.38 -5.34
CA LEU A 144 -8.56 5.94 -6.71
C LEU A 144 -9.86 5.18 -6.98
N LYS A 145 -10.52 5.53 -8.09
CA LYS A 145 -11.79 4.92 -8.50
C LYS A 145 -11.71 3.39 -8.67
N ILE A 146 -10.54 2.86 -9.07
CA ILE A 146 -10.34 1.41 -9.17
C ILE A 146 -10.52 0.70 -7.82
N PHE A 147 -10.26 1.37 -6.70
CA PHE A 147 -10.40 0.79 -5.37
C PHE A 147 -11.85 0.64 -4.93
N ASP A 148 -12.82 1.34 -5.56
CA ASP A 148 -14.25 1.10 -5.33
C ASP A 148 -14.64 -0.32 -5.76
N GLU A 149 -14.04 -0.78 -6.87
CA GLU A 149 -14.29 -2.10 -7.41
C GLU A 149 -13.49 -3.18 -6.69
N VAL A 150 -12.22 -2.91 -6.36
CA VAL A 150 -11.27 -3.91 -5.87
C VAL A 150 -11.40 -4.17 -4.38
N VAL A 151 -11.57 -3.13 -3.57
CA VAL A 151 -11.55 -3.23 -2.09
C VAL A 151 -12.77 -2.61 -1.41
N GLY A 152 -13.60 -1.87 -2.12
CA GLY A 152 -14.79 -1.22 -1.56
C GLY A 152 -14.47 -0.38 -0.32
N ASP A 153 -15.23 -0.55 0.75
CA ASP A 153 -15.08 0.18 2.01
C ASP A 153 -14.11 -0.49 3.00
N CYS A 154 -13.28 -1.45 2.53
CA CYS A 154 -12.36 -2.18 3.41
C CYS A 154 -11.07 -1.41 3.74
N VAL A 155 -10.89 -0.21 3.20
CA VAL A 155 -9.70 0.64 3.41
C VAL A 155 -10.10 2.07 3.71
N GLU A 156 -9.34 2.75 4.56
CA GLU A 156 -9.46 4.19 4.75
C GLU A 156 -8.86 4.93 3.55
N ARG A 157 -9.53 5.99 3.10
CA ARG A 157 -9.15 6.71 1.89
C ARG A 157 -8.80 8.16 2.16
N PHE A 158 -7.87 8.69 1.37
CA PHE A 158 -7.52 10.10 1.39
C PHE A 158 -7.37 10.64 -0.03
N SER A 159 -7.74 11.89 -0.22
CA SER A 159 -7.52 12.61 -1.47
C SER A 159 -6.08 13.09 -1.56
N LEU A 160 -5.46 12.92 -2.72
CA LEU A 160 -4.19 13.55 -3.03
C LEU A 160 -4.45 15.03 -3.37
N ALA A 161 -3.49 15.92 -3.01
CA ALA A 161 -3.64 17.34 -3.31
C ALA A 161 -3.78 17.55 -4.84
N GLY A 162 -4.94 18.04 -5.26
CA GLY A 162 -5.33 18.19 -6.68
C GLY A 162 -6.55 17.37 -7.10
N ASP A 163 -6.99 16.42 -6.26
CA ASP A 163 -8.26 15.74 -6.44
C ASP A 163 -9.38 16.56 -5.76
N ASP A 164 -9.54 17.82 -6.13
CA ASP A 164 -10.74 18.56 -5.80
C ASP A 164 -11.88 17.98 -6.62
N ASP A 165 -12.59 17.01 -6.05
CA ASP A 165 -13.89 16.56 -6.50
C ASP A 165 -14.93 17.68 -6.29
N ASP A 166 -14.86 18.70 -7.12
CA ASP A 166 -16.01 19.49 -7.50
C ASP A 166 -16.54 18.92 -8.83
N LYS A 167 -17.38 17.88 -8.71
CA LYS A 167 -18.56 17.71 -9.59
C LYS A 167 -19.39 16.48 -9.22
#